data_285432ccfb4032420d48edaed99f8b27
#
_entry.id   285432ccfb4032420d48edaed99f8b27
#
_cell.length_a   1.000
_cell.length_b   1.000
_cell.length_c   1.000
_cell.angle_alpha   90.00
_cell.angle_beta   90.00
_cell.angle_gamma   90.00
#
_symmetry.space_group_name_H-M   'P 1'
#
loop_
_entity.id
_entity.type
_entity.pdbx_description
1 polymer ?
#
loop_
_entity_poly.entity_id
_entity_poly.type
_entity_poly.pdbx_seq_one_letter_code
_entity_poly.pdbx_strand_id
1 'polypeptide(L)'
;IDFRQALAEQPTEFAPVMRHGDDLMFMMATSGTTGPAKGVPVPLRALASFRAYMVQAIDLQPTDVFWNIADPGWAYGLYYAVLGPLLIGHSTTLVEGPFTVDSTYDVIQRLGVTNFAGAPTAYRLMIAAGPTEAAKVQGTLRCVSSAGEPLNPEVNRWFDEHIKAPIKDHYGQTETGMVVNNHHGLAHPVRAGSAGYAMPGFTVDVIDDDGNIVAPNVPGQLAVDIKNSPLHWFKGYFNQDTKAISGGYYRTGDTVESDVKGCVTFVGRSDDVITSAGYRIGPFDVESALIEHPAVTEAAVVGVPDKERTEIVKAVVILAKGFEAGDALAEELQAYVKKRLSAHAYPRVFDFREELPKTPSGKIQRFLLRQNARS
;
A
#
# COMPACT_ATOMS: atom_id res chain seq x y z
N ILE A 1 -0.54 35.75 -11.04
CA ILE A 1 -1.13 35.60 -12.39
C ILE A 1 -2.47 34.91 -12.19
N ASP A 2 -3.55 35.58 -12.64
CA ASP A 2 -4.86 34.93 -12.68
C ASP A 2 -4.87 33.89 -13.82
N PHE A 3 -5.13 32.65 -13.49
CA PHE A 3 -5.10 31.55 -14.47
C PHE A 3 -6.19 31.69 -15.54
N ARG A 4 -7.39 32.12 -15.16
CA ARG A 4 -8.53 32.31 -16.10
C ARG A 4 -8.26 33.40 -17.10
N GLN A 5 -7.69 34.50 -16.63
CA GLN A 5 -7.29 35.61 -17.50
C GLN A 5 -6.20 35.20 -18.46
N ALA A 6 -5.13 34.54 -17.94
CA ALA A 6 -4.03 34.02 -18.76
C ALA A 6 -4.50 33.02 -19.80
N LEU A 7 -5.46 32.15 -19.45
CA LEU A 7 -6.05 31.19 -20.38
C LEU A 7 -6.91 31.88 -21.48
N ALA A 8 -7.69 32.91 -21.13
CA ALA A 8 -8.52 33.63 -22.09
C ALA A 8 -7.70 34.38 -23.16
N GLU A 9 -6.46 34.73 -22.86
CA GLU A 9 -5.51 35.36 -23.76
C GLU A 9 -4.78 34.39 -24.72
N GLN A 10 -4.99 33.07 -24.55
CA GLN A 10 -4.33 32.06 -25.39
C GLN A 10 -5.13 31.79 -26.68
N PRO A 11 -4.43 31.36 -27.76
CA PRO A 11 -5.12 30.88 -28.96
C PRO A 11 -6.03 29.68 -28.65
N THR A 12 -7.20 29.65 -29.29
CA THR A 12 -8.15 28.54 -29.16
C THR A 12 -7.73 27.30 -29.93
N GLU A 13 -6.81 27.44 -30.87
CA GLU A 13 -6.24 26.36 -31.68
C GLU A 13 -4.74 26.30 -31.46
N PHE A 14 -4.23 25.08 -31.26
CA PHE A 14 -2.80 24.85 -31.19
C PHE A 14 -2.45 23.46 -31.73
N ALA A 15 -1.30 23.34 -32.39
CA ALA A 15 -0.81 22.06 -32.86
C ALA A 15 -0.11 21.31 -31.72
N PRO A 16 -0.57 20.10 -31.34
CA PRO A 16 0.07 19.35 -30.27
C PRO A 16 1.50 18.95 -30.67
N VAL A 17 2.43 19.10 -29.74
CA VAL A 17 3.79 18.63 -29.92
C VAL A 17 3.82 17.10 -29.77
N MET A 18 4.20 16.43 -30.85
CA MET A 18 4.33 14.96 -30.82
C MET A 18 5.49 14.55 -29.89
N ARG A 19 5.24 13.56 -29.05
CA ARG A 19 6.18 13.02 -28.09
C ARG A 19 6.32 11.51 -28.26
N HIS A 20 7.48 10.97 -27.87
CA HIS A 20 7.75 9.54 -27.87
C HIS A 20 7.48 8.92 -26.49
N GLY A 21 7.32 7.59 -26.44
CA GLY A 21 6.99 6.88 -25.20
C GLY A 21 7.99 7.08 -24.06
N ASP A 22 9.27 7.31 -24.38
CA ASP A 22 10.31 7.55 -23.39
C ASP A 22 10.48 9.02 -22.97
N ASP A 23 9.75 9.95 -23.61
CA ASP A 23 9.79 11.36 -23.22
C ASP A 23 9.16 11.52 -21.84
N LEU A 24 9.76 12.39 -21.04
CA LEU A 24 9.26 12.72 -19.70
C LEU A 24 7.87 13.35 -19.77
N MET A 25 6.92 12.75 -19.08
CA MET A 25 5.58 13.30 -18.91
C MET A 25 5.53 14.23 -17.68
N PHE A 26 5.98 13.72 -16.52
CA PHE A 26 6.10 14.52 -15.28
C PHE A 26 7.10 13.85 -14.32
N MET A 27 7.38 14.55 -13.22
CA MET A 27 8.24 14.10 -12.13
C MET A 27 7.42 13.88 -10.87
N MET A 28 7.54 12.71 -10.24
CA MET A 28 6.97 12.45 -8.91
C MET A 28 8.07 12.43 -7.86
N ALA A 29 7.81 13.02 -6.70
CA ALA A 29 8.70 12.91 -5.55
C ALA A 29 8.30 11.71 -4.69
N THR A 30 9.27 10.85 -4.33
CA THR A 30 9.04 9.82 -3.32
C THR A 30 9.29 10.41 -1.94
N SER A 31 8.43 10.12 -0.98
CA SER A 31 8.74 10.34 0.43
C SER A 31 9.74 9.26 0.88
N GLY A 32 11.03 9.54 0.77
CA GLY A 32 12.04 8.61 1.28
C GLY A 32 11.82 8.34 2.77
N THR A 33 11.60 7.09 3.15
CA THR A 33 11.49 6.69 4.56
C THR A 33 12.82 6.84 5.30
N THR A 34 13.94 7.04 4.57
CA THR A 34 15.30 7.03 5.12
C THR A 34 16.19 8.19 4.64
N GLY A 35 15.65 9.18 3.90
CA GLY A 35 16.46 10.27 3.33
C GLY A 35 15.65 11.32 2.58
N PRO A 36 16.31 12.27 1.89
CA PRO A 36 15.65 13.28 1.10
C PRO A 36 14.79 12.64 0.00
N ALA A 37 13.71 13.35 -0.38
CA ALA A 37 12.82 12.92 -1.46
C ALA A 37 13.60 12.72 -2.77
N LYS A 38 13.29 11.63 -3.48
CA LYS A 38 13.89 11.31 -4.78
C LYS A 38 12.91 11.62 -5.90
N GLY A 39 13.39 12.23 -6.97
CA GLY A 39 12.59 12.48 -8.16
C GLY A 39 12.49 11.22 -9.02
N VAL A 40 11.26 10.76 -9.27
CA VAL A 40 10.95 9.66 -10.19
C VAL A 40 10.48 10.23 -11.51
N PRO A 41 11.27 10.14 -12.58
CA PRO A 41 10.85 10.54 -13.93
C PRO A 41 9.80 9.56 -14.45
N VAL A 42 8.60 10.05 -14.74
CA VAL A 42 7.52 9.23 -15.29
C VAL A 42 7.40 9.51 -16.80
N PRO A 43 7.77 8.57 -17.66
CA PRO A 43 7.68 8.73 -19.09
C PRO A 43 6.27 8.48 -19.63
N LEU A 44 5.95 8.96 -20.82
CA LEU A 44 4.65 8.74 -21.47
C LEU A 44 4.27 7.26 -21.57
N ARG A 45 5.23 6.36 -21.80
CA ARG A 45 4.95 4.92 -21.88
C ARG A 45 4.42 4.31 -20.57
N ALA A 46 4.59 4.98 -19.42
CA ALA A 46 4.00 4.54 -18.16
C ALA A 46 2.47 4.49 -18.24
N LEU A 47 1.85 5.27 -19.11
CA LEU A 47 0.41 5.24 -19.35
C LEU A 47 -0.10 3.85 -19.78
N ALA A 48 0.74 3.05 -20.44
CA ALA A 48 0.36 1.67 -20.79
C ALA A 48 0.16 0.79 -19.55
N SER A 49 1.03 0.92 -18.54
CA SER A 49 0.87 0.21 -17.27
C SER A 49 -0.33 0.73 -16.46
N PHE A 50 -0.57 2.05 -16.47
CA PHE A 50 -1.74 2.64 -15.80
C PHE A 50 -3.05 2.13 -16.43
N ARG A 51 -3.12 2.10 -17.76
CA ARG A 51 -4.26 1.53 -18.47
C ARG A 51 -4.49 0.06 -18.13
N ALA A 52 -3.44 -0.75 -18.14
CA ALA A 52 -3.52 -2.17 -17.83
C ALA A 52 -4.06 -2.39 -16.39
N TYR A 53 -3.61 -1.60 -15.43
CA TYR A 53 -4.11 -1.65 -14.05
C TYR A 53 -5.60 -1.28 -13.97
N MET A 54 -6.05 -0.21 -14.63
CA MET A 54 -7.47 0.17 -14.60
C MET A 54 -8.39 -0.91 -15.19
N VAL A 55 -7.93 -1.58 -16.24
CA VAL A 55 -8.73 -2.61 -16.94
C VAL A 55 -8.70 -3.93 -16.19
N GLN A 56 -7.55 -4.36 -15.67
CA GLN A 56 -7.39 -5.73 -15.18
C GLN A 56 -7.46 -5.83 -13.65
N ALA A 57 -6.85 -4.88 -12.93
CA ALA A 57 -6.82 -4.93 -11.46
C ALA A 57 -8.04 -4.22 -10.87
N ILE A 58 -8.32 -2.99 -11.28
CA ILE A 58 -9.50 -2.22 -10.85
C ILE A 58 -10.79 -2.76 -11.49
N ASP A 59 -10.71 -3.35 -12.70
CA ASP A 59 -11.86 -3.81 -13.47
C ASP A 59 -12.88 -2.68 -13.70
N LEU A 60 -12.40 -1.51 -14.13
CA LEU A 60 -13.25 -0.36 -14.31
C LEU A 60 -14.16 -0.55 -15.51
N GLN A 61 -15.47 -0.67 -15.25
CA GLN A 61 -16.52 -0.91 -16.25
C GLN A 61 -17.15 0.42 -16.69
N PRO A 62 -17.65 0.51 -17.95
CA PRO A 62 -18.29 1.74 -18.44
C PRO A 62 -19.49 2.22 -17.61
N THR A 63 -20.11 1.33 -16.84
CA THR A 63 -21.25 1.63 -15.97
C THR A 63 -20.88 1.99 -14.55
N ASP A 64 -19.59 1.90 -14.20
CA ASP A 64 -19.15 2.24 -12.84
C ASP A 64 -19.21 3.75 -12.58
N VAL A 65 -19.52 4.09 -11.35
CA VAL A 65 -19.15 5.38 -10.76
C VAL A 65 -17.89 5.13 -9.96
N PHE A 66 -16.77 5.64 -10.46
CA PHE A 66 -15.45 5.40 -9.90
C PHE A 66 -15.00 6.51 -8.97
N TRP A 67 -14.52 6.11 -7.81
CA TRP A 67 -13.88 7.01 -6.85
C TRP A 67 -12.65 6.37 -6.20
N ASN A 68 -11.50 6.97 -6.45
CA ASN A 68 -10.29 6.70 -5.71
C ASN A 68 -10.01 7.91 -4.79
N ILE A 69 -10.02 7.69 -3.48
CA ILE A 69 -9.87 8.75 -2.47
C ILE A 69 -8.42 9.20 -2.24
N ALA A 70 -7.46 8.58 -2.92
CA ALA A 70 -6.06 8.97 -2.78
C ALA A 70 -5.83 10.37 -3.38
N ASP A 71 -5.12 11.21 -2.63
CA ASP A 71 -4.78 12.57 -3.04
C ASP A 71 -3.92 12.55 -4.33
N PRO A 72 -4.26 13.35 -5.37
CA PRO A 72 -3.48 13.44 -6.60
C PRO A 72 -2.05 14.00 -6.43
N GLY A 73 -1.72 14.57 -5.28
CA GLY A 73 -0.34 14.90 -4.93
C GLY A 73 0.58 13.68 -4.72
N TRP A 74 0.00 12.48 -4.61
CA TRP A 74 0.71 11.20 -4.50
C TRP A 74 0.55 10.36 -5.75
N ALA A 75 1.52 9.45 -5.97
CA ALA A 75 1.53 8.60 -7.15
C ALA A 75 0.23 7.80 -7.32
N TYR A 76 -0.30 7.17 -6.26
CA TYR A 76 -1.52 6.38 -6.34
C TYR A 76 -2.74 7.24 -6.76
N GLY A 77 -2.85 8.46 -6.24
CA GLY A 77 -3.88 9.41 -6.63
C GLY A 77 -3.69 9.93 -8.06
N LEU A 78 -2.51 10.46 -8.40
CA LEU A 78 -2.29 11.00 -9.74
C LEU A 78 -2.43 9.92 -10.82
N TYR A 79 -1.81 8.76 -10.62
CA TYR A 79 -1.82 7.69 -11.62
C TYR A 79 -3.22 7.08 -11.79
N TYR A 80 -3.98 6.87 -10.70
CA TYR A 80 -5.15 6.00 -10.70
C TYR A 80 -6.46 6.66 -10.25
N ALA A 81 -6.43 7.87 -9.66
CA ALA A 81 -7.63 8.67 -9.48
C ALA A 81 -7.82 9.68 -10.63
N VAL A 82 -6.74 10.07 -11.32
CA VAL A 82 -6.81 11.08 -12.39
C VAL A 82 -6.48 10.47 -13.76
N LEU A 83 -5.21 10.09 -13.97
CA LEU A 83 -4.74 9.70 -15.31
C LEU A 83 -5.37 8.39 -15.79
N GLY A 84 -5.42 7.38 -14.94
CA GLY A 84 -5.90 6.04 -15.30
C GLY A 84 -7.33 6.02 -15.87
N PRO A 85 -8.35 6.52 -15.15
CA PRO A 85 -9.71 6.56 -15.67
C PRO A 85 -9.82 7.42 -16.93
N LEU A 86 -9.23 8.60 -16.96
CA LEU A 86 -9.28 9.48 -18.13
C LEU A 86 -8.63 8.84 -19.37
N LEU A 87 -7.56 8.06 -19.17
CA LEU A 87 -6.85 7.37 -20.25
C LEU A 87 -7.72 6.33 -20.97
N ILE A 88 -8.71 5.74 -20.28
CA ILE A 88 -9.65 4.79 -20.86
C ILE A 88 -11.01 5.44 -21.23
N GLY A 89 -11.08 6.78 -21.18
CA GLY A 89 -12.30 7.53 -21.52
C GLY A 89 -13.37 7.47 -20.44
N HIS A 90 -13.01 7.15 -19.19
CA HIS A 90 -13.93 7.06 -18.08
C HIS A 90 -13.90 8.34 -17.23
N SER A 91 -15.05 8.74 -16.69
CA SER A 91 -15.10 9.81 -15.70
C SER A 91 -14.53 9.35 -14.35
N THR A 92 -14.08 10.32 -13.55
CA THR A 92 -13.60 10.07 -12.19
C THR A 92 -14.23 11.03 -11.21
N THR A 93 -14.39 10.60 -9.97
CA THR A 93 -14.89 11.44 -8.89
C THR A 93 -13.69 12.02 -8.12
N LEU A 94 -13.69 13.36 -7.97
CA LEU A 94 -12.75 14.08 -7.11
C LEU A 94 -13.57 14.85 -6.07
N VAL A 95 -13.19 14.72 -4.80
CA VAL A 95 -13.85 15.39 -3.68
C VAL A 95 -12.88 16.38 -3.06
N GLU A 96 -13.29 17.63 -2.98
CA GLU A 96 -12.52 18.70 -2.37
C GLU A 96 -12.70 18.65 -0.84
N GLY A 97 -11.61 18.76 -0.12
CA GLY A 97 -11.57 18.79 1.35
C GLY A 97 -10.83 17.61 1.98
N PRO A 98 -10.66 17.64 3.31
CA PRO A 98 -10.00 16.55 4.04
C PRO A 98 -10.88 15.30 4.04
N PHE A 99 -10.22 14.14 4.12
CA PHE A 99 -10.92 12.87 4.35
C PHE A 99 -11.68 12.92 5.68
N THR A 100 -12.99 12.62 5.63
CA THR A 100 -13.80 12.32 6.83
C THR A 100 -14.65 11.10 6.55
N VAL A 101 -14.93 10.31 7.58
CA VAL A 101 -15.73 9.08 7.44
C VAL A 101 -17.15 9.40 6.98
N ASP A 102 -17.78 10.40 7.59
CA ASP A 102 -19.16 10.81 7.27
C ASP A 102 -19.28 11.26 5.81
N SER A 103 -18.35 12.12 5.34
CA SER A 103 -18.36 12.55 3.94
C SER A 103 -18.10 11.40 2.98
N THR A 104 -17.31 10.39 3.39
CA THR A 104 -17.03 9.22 2.54
C THR A 104 -18.28 8.38 2.32
N TYR A 105 -19.00 8.04 3.37
CA TYR A 105 -20.25 7.30 3.25
C TYR A 105 -21.33 8.12 2.50
N ASP A 106 -21.45 9.43 2.76
CA ASP A 106 -22.36 10.32 2.05
C ASP A 106 -22.06 10.36 0.53
N VAL A 107 -20.80 10.52 0.15
CA VAL A 107 -20.40 10.55 -1.25
C VAL A 107 -20.70 9.22 -1.95
N ILE A 108 -20.36 8.09 -1.32
CA ILE A 108 -20.64 6.76 -1.88
C ILE A 108 -22.15 6.61 -2.14
N GLN A 109 -22.98 6.96 -1.16
CA GLN A 109 -24.44 6.85 -1.28
C GLN A 109 -25.01 7.83 -2.29
N ARG A 110 -24.66 9.12 -2.20
CA ARG A 110 -25.23 10.19 -3.02
C ARG A 110 -24.86 10.08 -4.50
N LEU A 111 -23.63 9.70 -4.79
CA LEU A 111 -23.16 9.54 -6.18
C LEU A 111 -23.37 8.12 -6.72
N GLY A 112 -23.76 7.17 -5.87
CA GLY A 112 -23.89 5.77 -6.25
C GLY A 112 -22.56 5.16 -6.67
N VAL A 113 -21.49 5.41 -5.90
CA VAL A 113 -20.15 4.87 -6.20
C VAL A 113 -20.20 3.35 -6.21
N THR A 114 -19.76 2.74 -7.31
CA THR A 114 -19.76 1.28 -7.49
C THR A 114 -18.36 0.69 -7.48
N ASN A 115 -17.34 1.47 -7.78
CA ASN A 115 -15.94 1.04 -7.77
C ASN A 115 -15.12 2.04 -6.94
N PHE A 116 -14.65 1.56 -5.78
CA PHE A 116 -14.05 2.39 -4.74
C PHE A 116 -12.62 1.96 -4.45
N ALA A 117 -11.71 2.91 -4.39
CA ALA A 117 -10.30 2.64 -4.12
C ALA A 117 -9.75 3.59 -3.05
N GLY A 118 -8.86 3.08 -2.20
CA GLY A 118 -8.26 3.87 -1.13
C GLY A 118 -7.10 3.15 -0.45
N ALA A 119 -6.65 3.71 0.67
CA ALA A 119 -5.61 3.11 1.50
C ALA A 119 -6.21 2.41 2.73
N PRO A 120 -5.55 1.39 3.30
CA PRO A 120 -5.99 0.68 4.50
C PRO A 120 -6.32 1.60 5.68
N THR A 121 -5.57 2.68 5.85
CA THR A 121 -5.83 3.68 6.90
C THR A 121 -7.24 4.27 6.79
N ALA A 122 -7.72 4.61 5.60
CA ALA A 122 -9.08 5.11 5.40
C ALA A 122 -10.13 4.05 5.75
N TYR A 123 -9.89 2.80 5.35
CA TYR A 123 -10.79 1.68 5.66
C TYR A 123 -10.89 1.41 7.15
N ARG A 124 -9.78 1.48 7.90
CA ARG A 124 -9.80 1.37 9.37
C ARG A 124 -10.66 2.47 10.03
N LEU A 125 -10.58 3.70 9.53
CA LEU A 125 -11.43 4.79 10.00
C LEU A 125 -12.91 4.55 9.68
N MET A 126 -13.23 4.03 8.50
CA MET A 126 -14.60 3.65 8.13
C MET A 126 -15.16 2.54 9.04
N ILE A 127 -14.35 1.55 9.40
CA ILE A 127 -14.70 0.50 10.36
C ILE A 127 -15.01 1.09 11.74
N ALA A 128 -14.21 2.04 12.20
CA ALA A 128 -14.38 2.67 13.50
C ALA A 128 -15.70 3.44 13.65
N ALA A 129 -16.33 3.86 12.55
CA ALA A 129 -17.67 4.45 12.54
C ALA A 129 -18.80 3.42 12.80
N GLY A 130 -18.48 2.15 12.67
CA GLY A 130 -19.37 1.06 13.02
C GLY A 130 -20.29 0.58 11.89
N PRO A 131 -21.02 -0.55 12.16
CA PRO A 131 -21.81 -1.22 11.14
C PRO A 131 -23.05 -0.43 10.70
N THR A 132 -23.55 0.48 11.52
CA THR A 132 -24.71 1.32 11.17
C THR A 132 -24.39 2.25 9.99
N GLU A 133 -23.20 2.85 9.95
CA GLU A 133 -22.76 3.68 8.84
C GLU A 133 -22.51 2.83 7.59
N ALA A 134 -21.87 1.68 7.75
CA ALA A 134 -21.62 0.74 6.66
C ALA A 134 -22.91 0.25 5.97
N ALA A 135 -23.98 0.06 6.75
CA ALA A 135 -25.28 -0.39 6.20
C ALA A 135 -25.85 0.59 5.17
N LYS A 136 -25.48 1.88 5.21
CA LYS A 136 -25.95 2.89 4.24
C LYS A 136 -25.44 2.63 2.83
N VAL A 137 -24.31 1.94 2.68
CA VAL A 137 -23.65 1.67 1.40
C VAL A 137 -23.60 0.17 1.07
N GLN A 138 -24.23 -0.66 1.87
CA GLN A 138 -24.27 -2.10 1.65
C GLN A 138 -24.89 -2.43 0.28
N GLY A 139 -24.16 -3.21 -0.55
CA GLY A 139 -24.60 -3.60 -1.88
C GLY A 139 -24.45 -2.51 -2.96
N THR A 140 -23.97 -1.32 -2.63
CA THR A 140 -23.66 -0.27 -3.62
C THR A 140 -22.34 -0.54 -4.31
N LEU A 141 -21.33 -0.94 -3.56
CA LEU A 141 -19.96 -1.15 -4.07
C LEU A 141 -19.86 -2.52 -4.78
N ARG A 142 -19.48 -2.52 -6.04
CA ARG A 142 -19.15 -3.70 -6.84
C ARG A 142 -17.70 -4.14 -6.60
N CYS A 143 -16.78 -3.18 -6.54
CA CYS A 143 -15.36 -3.40 -6.33
C CYS A 143 -14.83 -2.46 -5.25
N VAL A 144 -13.98 -2.98 -4.37
CA VAL A 144 -13.20 -2.19 -3.42
C VAL A 144 -11.74 -2.60 -3.51
N SER A 145 -10.86 -1.62 -3.75
CA SER A 145 -9.42 -1.84 -3.92
C SER A 145 -8.62 -1.09 -2.86
N SER A 146 -7.58 -1.73 -2.36
CA SER A 146 -6.66 -1.15 -1.38
C SER A 146 -5.25 -1.08 -1.95
N ALA A 147 -4.51 0.00 -1.67
CA ALA A 147 -3.09 0.08 -2.01
C ALA A 147 -2.35 1.09 -1.13
N GLY A 148 -1.01 1.02 -1.18
CA GLY A 148 -0.11 1.96 -0.51
C GLY A 148 0.43 1.49 0.84
N GLU A 149 -0.31 0.65 1.53
CA GLU A 149 0.07 -0.07 2.76
C GLU A 149 -0.46 -1.50 2.66
N PRO A 150 0.12 -2.47 3.37
CA PRO A 150 -0.45 -3.81 3.42
C PRO A 150 -1.85 -3.82 4.07
N LEU A 151 -2.77 -4.55 3.48
CA LEU A 151 -4.13 -4.68 3.97
C LEU A 151 -4.23 -5.76 5.06
N ASN A 152 -4.65 -5.36 6.26
CA ASN A 152 -4.92 -6.30 7.32
C ASN A 152 -6.13 -7.20 6.98
N PRO A 153 -6.04 -8.55 7.12
CA PRO A 153 -7.13 -9.47 6.85
C PRO A 153 -8.43 -9.16 7.59
N GLU A 154 -8.34 -8.59 8.80
CA GLU A 154 -9.51 -8.19 9.60
C GLU A 154 -10.32 -7.09 8.92
N VAL A 155 -9.64 -6.11 8.34
CA VAL A 155 -10.27 -5.03 7.58
C VAL A 155 -11.07 -5.61 6.42
N ASN A 156 -10.50 -6.58 5.70
CA ASN A 156 -11.18 -7.24 4.58
C ASN A 156 -12.41 -8.04 5.05
N ARG A 157 -12.30 -8.82 6.14
CA ARG A 157 -13.43 -9.58 6.72
C ARG A 157 -14.58 -8.65 7.10
N TRP A 158 -14.28 -7.55 7.76
CA TRP A 158 -15.30 -6.59 8.17
C TRP A 158 -16.03 -5.97 6.97
N PHE A 159 -15.32 -5.60 5.91
CA PHE A 159 -15.93 -5.08 4.68
C PHE A 159 -16.80 -6.11 4.00
N ASP A 160 -16.37 -7.36 3.92
CA ASP A 160 -17.18 -8.47 3.40
C ASP A 160 -18.45 -8.70 4.22
N GLU A 161 -18.33 -8.66 5.56
CA GLU A 161 -19.47 -8.87 6.46
C GLU A 161 -20.48 -7.72 6.43
N HIS A 162 -20.04 -6.47 6.49
CA HIS A 162 -20.92 -5.32 6.72
C HIS A 162 -21.24 -4.52 5.46
N ILE A 163 -20.36 -4.46 4.49
CA ILE A 163 -20.56 -3.73 3.23
C ILE A 163 -20.92 -4.67 2.07
N LYS A 164 -20.61 -5.97 2.19
CA LYS A 164 -20.76 -7.00 1.15
C LYS A 164 -19.88 -6.75 -0.07
N ALA A 165 -18.73 -6.13 0.14
CA ALA A 165 -17.74 -5.85 -0.88
C ALA A 165 -16.34 -6.10 -0.31
N PRO A 166 -15.80 -7.32 -0.41
CA PRO A 166 -14.47 -7.63 0.09
C PRO A 166 -13.40 -6.81 -0.65
N ILE A 167 -12.42 -6.33 0.12
CA ILE A 167 -11.35 -5.51 -0.41
C ILE A 167 -10.32 -6.39 -1.09
N LYS A 168 -9.86 -6.00 -2.28
CA LYS A 168 -8.71 -6.59 -2.95
C LYS A 168 -7.48 -5.71 -2.78
N ASP A 169 -6.42 -6.29 -2.22
CA ASP A 169 -5.17 -5.58 -1.98
C ASP A 169 -4.28 -5.56 -3.22
N HIS A 170 -3.66 -4.42 -3.47
CA HIS A 170 -2.83 -4.13 -4.63
C HIS A 170 -1.49 -3.56 -4.16
N TYR A 171 -0.41 -4.05 -4.75
CA TYR A 171 0.94 -3.64 -4.43
C TYR A 171 1.61 -2.95 -5.62
N GLY A 172 2.26 -1.84 -5.32
CA GLY A 172 3.09 -1.10 -6.25
C GLY A 172 3.87 0.02 -5.59
N GLN A 173 4.66 0.69 -6.39
CA GLN A 173 5.52 1.80 -5.95
C GLN A 173 5.40 2.97 -6.92
N THR A 174 5.86 4.15 -6.50
CA THR A 174 5.93 5.32 -7.40
C THR A 174 6.74 5.02 -8.65
N GLU A 175 7.76 4.19 -8.52
CA GLU A 175 8.72 3.80 -9.57
C GLU A 175 8.13 2.82 -10.59
N THR A 176 7.13 2.04 -10.22
CA THR A 176 6.66 0.94 -11.07
C THR A 176 5.20 1.04 -11.48
N GLY A 177 4.43 1.86 -10.76
CA GLY A 177 2.99 1.67 -10.70
C GLY A 177 2.64 0.37 -9.99
N MET A 178 1.44 -0.19 -10.22
CA MET A 178 0.98 -1.42 -9.60
C MET A 178 1.49 -2.64 -10.35
N VAL A 179 2.19 -3.53 -9.65
CA VAL A 179 2.88 -4.69 -10.26
C VAL A 179 2.41 -6.04 -9.72
N VAL A 180 1.77 -6.08 -8.54
CA VAL A 180 1.18 -7.29 -7.95
C VAL A 180 -0.20 -6.93 -7.41
N ASN A 181 -1.23 -7.70 -7.77
CA ASN A 181 -2.59 -7.34 -7.41
C ASN A 181 -3.48 -8.57 -7.18
N ASN A 182 -4.43 -8.44 -6.27
CA ASN A 182 -5.62 -9.27 -6.27
C ASN A 182 -6.61 -8.67 -7.29
N HIS A 183 -6.48 -9.05 -8.54
CA HIS A 183 -7.22 -8.46 -9.67
C HIS A 183 -8.74 -8.64 -9.53
N HIS A 184 -9.52 -7.59 -9.83
CA HIS A 184 -10.98 -7.71 -9.97
C HIS A 184 -11.37 -8.30 -11.35
N GLY A 185 -10.66 -7.91 -12.40
CA GLY A 185 -10.98 -8.32 -13.79
C GLY A 185 -10.36 -9.65 -14.23
N LEU A 186 -9.61 -10.34 -13.38
CA LEU A 186 -8.98 -11.62 -13.70
C LEU A 186 -9.38 -12.69 -12.68
N ALA A 187 -9.64 -13.91 -13.18
CA ALA A 187 -9.96 -15.05 -12.33
C ALA A 187 -8.69 -15.63 -11.68
N HIS A 188 -8.60 -15.59 -10.38
CA HIS A 188 -7.57 -16.25 -9.57
C HIS A 188 -8.07 -16.46 -8.13
N PRO A 189 -7.48 -17.40 -7.37
CA PRO A 189 -7.78 -17.52 -5.95
C PRO A 189 -7.34 -16.25 -5.20
N VAL A 190 -8.15 -15.77 -4.28
CA VAL A 190 -7.79 -14.69 -3.35
C VAL A 190 -7.43 -15.30 -1.99
N ARG A 191 -6.24 -15.01 -1.49
CA ARG A 191 -5.79 -15.43 -0.16
C ARG A 191 -5.76 -14.22 0.76
N ALA A 192 -6.41 -14.31 1.91
CA ALA A 192 -6.42 -13.23 2.89
C ALA A 192 -4.99 -12.84 3.29
N GLY A 193 -4.70 -11.53 3.32
CA GLY A 193 -3.38 -10.99 3.62
C GLY A 193 -2.36 -11.06 2.49
N SER A 194 -2.72 -11.60 1.30
CA SER A 194 -1.84 -11.55 0.14
C SER A 194 -2.02 -10.28 -0.68
N ALA A 195 -0.93 -9.80 -1.28
CA ALA A 195 -0.98 -8.76 -2.31
C ALA A 195 -1.47 -9.30 -3.67
N GLY A 196 -1.52 -10.63 -3.83
CA GLY A 196 -2.04 -11.27 -5.04
C GLY A 196 -0.96 -11.74 -6.01
N TYR A 197 -1.19 -11.51 -7.31
CA TYR A 197 -0.40 -12.06 -8.40
C TYR A 197 0.19 -10.96 -9.28
N ALA A 198 1.25 -11.30 -10.01
CA ALA A 198 1.87 -10.39 -10.96
C ALA A 198 0.82 -9.78 -11.91
N MET A 199 0.93 -8.48 -12.13
CA MET A 199 0.13 -7.77 -13.12
C MET A 199 0.52 -8.23 -14.52
N PRO A 200 -0.42 -8.57 -15.42
CA PRO A 200 -0.09 -8.87 -16.81
C PRO A 200 0.75 -7.78 -17.46
N GLY A 201 1.87 -8.18 -18.07
CA GLY A 201 2.89 -7.27 -18.59
C GLY A 201 4.02 -6.98 -17.62
N PHE A 202 3.99 -7.59 -16.42
CA PHE A 202 5.10 -7.66 -15.49
C PHE A 202 5.46 -9.11 -15.16
N THR A 203 6.74 -9.38 -15.03
CA THR A 203 7.29 -10.59 -14.43
C THR A 203 7.95 -10.17 -13.13
N VAL A 204 7.55 -10.79 -12.03
CA VAL A 204 8.12 -10.54 -10.72
C VAL A 204 8.69 -11.82 -10.15
N ASP A 205 9.85 -11.70 -9.51
CA ASP A 205 10.55 -12.78 -8.84
C ASP A 205 10.80 -12.40 -7.38
N VAL A 206 10.98 -13.41 -6.53
CA VAL A 206 11.47 -13.24 -5.16
C VAL A 206 12.92 -13.69 -5.15
N ILE A 207 13.83 -12.78 -4.85
CA ILE A 207 15.28 -12.99 -4.98
C ILE A 207 16.01 -12.80 -3.65
N ASP A 208 17.15 -13.48 -3.50
CA ASP A 208 18.10 -13.26 -2.42
C ASP A 208 18.99 -12.02 -2.66
N ASP A 209 19.92 -11.77 -1.75
CA ASP A 209 20.84 -10.63 -1.84
C ASP A 209 21.79 -10.77 -3.05
N ASP A 210 22.12 -11.99 -3.47
CA ASP A 210 22.96 -12.30 -4.63
C ASP A 210 22.19 -12.19 -5.95
N GLY A 211 20.86 -12.09 -5.91
CA GLY A 211 19.98 -11.99 -7.08
C GLY A 211 19.49 -13.33 -7.61
N ASN A 212 19.64 -14.42 -6.85
CA ASN A 212 19.09 -15.73 -7.22
C ASN A 212 17.64 -15.83 -6.78
N ILE A 213 16.80 -16.47 -7.59
CA ILE A 213 15.40 -16.73 -7.24
C ILE A 213 15.36 -17.71 -6.07
N VAL A 214 14.62 -17.36 -5.01
CA VAL A 214 14.45 -18.23 -3.84
C VAL A 214 13.35 -19.28 -4.09
N ALA A 215 13.36 -20.33 -3.28
CA ALA A 215 12.30 -21.35 -3.33
C ALA A 215 10.94 -20.77 -2.87
N PRO A 216 9.81 -21.34 -3.30
CA PRO A 216 8.49 -20.93 -2.82
C PRO A 216 8.40 -20.97 -1.29
N ASN A 217 7.67 -19.97 -0.73
CA ASN A 217 7.49 -19.73 0.72
C ASN A 217 8.82 -19.45 1.47
N VAL A 218 9.86 -19.06 0.76
CA VAL A 218 11.08 -18.54 1.37
C VAL A 218 11.06 -17.01 1.22
N PRO A 219 11.23 -16.23 2.30
CA PRO A 219 11.28 -14.78 2.23
C PRO A 219 12.48 -14.31 1.39
N GLY A 220 12.23 -13.36 0.52
CA GLY A 220 13.25 -12.70 -0.28
C GLY A 220 12.78 -11.30 -0.73
N GLN A 221 13.61 -10.60 -1.45
CA GLN A 221 13.27 -9.28 -1.99
C GLN A 221 12.40 -9.43 -3.23
N LEU A 222 11.26 -8.73 -3.28
CA LEU A 222 10.48 -8.62 -4.50
C LEU A 222 11.26 -7.84 -5.55
N ALA A 223 11.36 -8.39 -6.75
CA ALA A 223 12.08 -7.80 -7.87
C ALA A 223 11.26 -7.91 -9.16
N VAL A 224 11.31 -6.86 -9.98
CA VAL A 224 10.71 -6.87 -11.32
C VAL A 224 11.79 -7.26 -12.34
N ASP A 225 11.58 -8.34 -13.07
CA ASP A 225 12.45 -8.73 -14.21
C ASP A 225 12.22 -7.73 -15.34
N ILE A 226 13.19 -6.84 -15.54
CA ILE A 226 13.08 -5.73 -16.50
C ILE A 226 12.94 -6.25 -17.94
N LYS A 227 13.67 -7.30 -18.28
CA LYS A 227 13.68 -7.86 -19.64
C LYS A 227 12.33 -8.48 -20.02
N ASN A 228 11.68 -9.15 -19.07
CA ASN A 228 10.42 -9.86 -19.28
C ASN A 228 9.18 -9.04 -18.83
N SER A 229 9.37 -7.75 -18.54
CA SER A 229 8.30 -6.84 -18.11
C SER A 229 8.12 -5.69 -19.12
N PRO A 230 7.40 -5.91 -20.22
CA PRO A 230 7.22 -4.89 -21.26
C PRO A 230 6.53 -3.62 -20.77
N LEU A 231 5.78 -3.67 -19.65
CA LEU A 231 5.16 -2.51 -19.04
C LEU A 231 6.05 -1.81 -17.99
N HIS A 232 7.25 -2.34 -17.72
CA HIS A 232 8.22 -1.67 -16.84
C HIS A 232 8.79 -0.41 -17.52
N TRP A 233 8.83 0.71 -16.82
CA TRP A 233 9.22 2.00 -17.38
C TRP A 233 10.29 2.74 -16.58
N PHE A 234 10.52 2.42 -15.32
CA PHE A 234 11.49 3.11 -14.48
C PHE A 234 12.93 2.79 -14.91
N LYS A 235 13.70 3.85 -15.16
CA LYS A 235 15.10 3.76 -15.59
C LYS A 235 16.10 4.31 -14.57
N GLY A 236 15.61 4.82 -13.44
CA GLY A 236 16.41 5.45 -12.38
C GLY A 236 15.82 6.76 -11.88
N TYR A 237 16.36 7.27 -10.79
CA TYR A 237 15.97 8.55 -10.21
C TYR A 237 16.61 9.73 -10.95
N PHE A 238 15.95 10.86 -10.91
CA PHE A 238 16.44 12.08 -11.55
C PHE A 238 17.74 12.57 -10.88
N ASN A 239 18.80 12.71 -11.68
CA ASN A 239 20.13 13.16 -11.23
C ASN A 239 20.70 12.40 -10.02
N GLN A 240 20.34 11.13 -9.86
CA GLN A 240 20.85 10.28 -8.79
C GLN A 240 21.13 8.87 -9.30
N ASP A 241 22.28 8.33 -8.92
CA ASP A 241 22.55 6.91 -9.11
C ASP A 241 21.65 6.06 -8.21
N THR A 242 21.24 4.89 -8.70
CA THR A 242 20.44 3.96 -7.93
C THR A 242 21.00 2.55 -7.99
N LYS A 243 21.05 1.90 -6.84
CA LYS A 243 21.34 0.46 -6.74
C LYS A 243 20.08 -0.39 -6.91
N ALA A 244 18.89 0.24 -7.01
CA ALA A 244 17.64 -0.48 -7.18
C ALA A 244 17.56 -1.22 -8.52
N ILE A 245 18.31 -0.77 -9.52
CA ILE A 245 18.43 -1.45 -10.83
C ILE A 245 19.76 -2.18 -10.85
N SER A 246 19.75 -3.50 -10.77
CA SER A 246 20.95 -4.33 -10.82
C SER A 246 20.64 -5.77 -11.23
N GLY A 247 21.56 -6.43 -11.93
CA GLY A 247 21.43 -7.83 -12.34
C GLY A 247 20.23 -8.12 -13.25
N GLY A 248 19.73 -7.11 -14.01
CA GLY A 248 18.53 -7.25 -14.85
C GLY A 248 17.20 -7.05 -14.12
N TYR A 249 17.25 -6.76 -12.82
CA TYR A 249 16.09 -6.53 -11.97
C TYR A 249 15.96 -5.08 -11.53
N TYR A 250 14.72 -4.62 -11.36
CA TYR A 250 14.39 -3.54 -10.46
C TYR A 250 14.04 -4.14 -9.09
N ARG A 251 14.85 -3.85 -8.08
CA ARG A 251 14.73 -4.32 -6.70
C ARG A 251 13.87 -3.34 -5.91
N THR A 252 12.73 -3.81 -5.40
CA THR A 252 11.73 -2.93 -4.75
C THR A 252 12.16 -2.47 -3.36
N GLY A 253 13.08 -3.17 -2.71
CA GLY A 253 13.42 -2.96 -1.30
C GLY A 253 12.36 -3.49 -0.33
N ASP A 254 11.41 -4.28 -0.82
CA ASP A 254 10.36 -4.92 -0.02
C ASP A 254 10.60 -6.43 0.03
N THR A 255 10.52 -7.00 1.25
CA THR A 255 10.61 -8.44 1.48
C THR A 255 9.22 -9.05 1.36
N VAL A 256 9.12 -10.11 0.59
CA VAL A 256 7.88 -10.85 0.35
C VAL A 256 8.13 -12.36 0.40
N GLU A 257 7.06 -13.13 0.45
CA GLU A 257 7.05 -14.56 0.12
C GLU A 257 6.15 -14.79 -1.09
N SER A 258 6.49 -15.77 -1.92
CA SER A 258 5.63 -16.22 -3.02
C SER A 258 5.37 -17.71 -2.87
N ASP A 259 4.11 -18.15 -3.03
CA ASP A 259 3.80 -19.57 -3.03
C ASP A 259 4.07 -20.22 -4.40
N VAL A 260 3.88 -21.54 -4.48
CA VAL A 260 4.07 -22.32 -5.72
C VAL A 260 3.20 -21.89 -6.90
N LYS A 261 2.18 -21.08 -6.65
CA LYS A 261 1.27 -20.54 -7.68
C LYS A 261 1.59 -19.09 -8.04
N GLY A 262 2.63 -18.50 -7.44
CA GLY A 262 3.01 -17.11 -7.64
C GLY A 262 2.18 -16.10 -6.85
N CYS A 263 1.42 -16.54 -5.84
CA CYS A 263 0.71 -15.63 -4.95
C CYS A 263 1.70 -14.99 -3.97
N VAL A 264 1.81 -13.68 -4.03
CA VAL A 264 2.75 -12.88 -3.24
C VAL A 264 2.12 -12.39 -1.94
N THR A 265 2.85 -12.55 -0.85
CA THR A 265 2.49 -12.03 0.48
C THR A 265 3.59 -11.08 0.96
N PHE A 266 3.20 -9.89 1.38
CA PHE A 266 4.12 -8.88 1.92
C PHE A 266 4.57 -9.29 3.33
N VAL A 267 5.88 -9.23 3.59
CA VAL A 267 6.50 -9.51 4.90
C VAL A 267 6.90 -8.21 5.59
N GLY A 268 7.50 -7.29 4.85
CA GLY A 268 7.96 -6.01 5.38
C GLY A 268 8.91 -5.30 4.43
N ARG A 269 9.29 -4.08 4.77
CA ARG A 269 10.45 -3.45 4.14
C ARG A 269 11.71 -4.24 4.46
N SER A 270 12.61 -4.38 3.52
CA SER A 270 13.86 -5.14 3.75
C SER A 270 14.72 -4.54 4.88
N ASP A 271 14.61 -3.21 5.10
CA ASP A 271 15.24 -2.48 6.20
C ASP A 271 14.44 -2.47 7.51
N ASP A 272 13.20 -2.95 7.51
CA ASP A 272 12.32 -3.03 8.68
C ASP A 272 12.14 -4.47 9.22
N VAL A 273 12.50 -5.50 8.42
CA VAL A 273 12.44 -6.90 8.85
C VAL A 273 13.33 -7.13 10.07
N ILE A 274 12.75 -7.65 11.14
CA ILE A 274 13.41 -7.85 12.43
C ILE A 274 14.15 -9.19 12.42
N THR A 275 15.45 -9.17 12.73
CA THR A 275 16.26 -10.38 12.85
C THR A 275 16.42 -10.73 14.32
N SER A 276 15.63 -11.69 14.81
CA SER A 276 15.63 -12.11 16.20
C SER A 276 15.99 -13.59 16.35
N ALA A 277 17.09 -13.91 17.03
CA ALA A 277 17.55 -15.27 17.25
C ALA A 277 17.60 -16.13 15.97
N GLY A 278 18.00 -15.54 14.84
CA GLY A 278 18.08 -16.19 13.54
C GLY A 278 16.77 -16.26 12.74
N TYR A 279 15.64 -15.80 13.32
CA TYR A 279 14.38 -15.68 12.61
C TYR A 279 14.23 -14.31 11.97
N ARG A 280 13.66 -14.29 10.77
CA ARG A 280 13.24 -13.04 10.09
C ARG A 280 11.75 -12.83 10.37
N ILE A 281 11.43 -11.77 11.11
CA ILE A 281 10.08 -11.47 11.57
C ILE A 281 9.59 -10.23 10.83
N GLY A 282 8.49 -10.38 10.10
CA GLY A 282 7.82 -9.28 9.45
C GLY A 282 7.09 -8.40 10.48
N PRO A 283 7.39 -7.10 10.55
CA PRO A 283 6.67 -6.19 11.43
C PRO A 283 5.16 -6.23 11.20
N PHE A 284 4.74 -6.33 9.94
CA PHE A 284 3.34 -6.32 9.54
C PHE A 284 2.53 -7.49 10.12
N ASP A 285 3.09 -8.69 10.19
CA ASP A 285 2.38 -9.85 10.76
C ASP A 285 2.07 -9.62 12.24
N VAL A 286 3.06 -9.08 12.97
CA VAL A 286 2.91 -8.78 14.39
C VAL A 286 1.92 -7.63 14.62
N GLU A 287 1.98 -6.57 13.81
CA GLU A 287 1.02 -5.46 13.81
C GLU A 287 -0.39 -5.94 13.54
N SER A 288 -0.56 -6.82 12.54
CA SER A 288 -1.84 -7.43 12.20
C SER A 288 -2.44 -8.22 13.35
N ALA A 289 -1.64 -9.06 14.00
CA ALA A 289 -2.08 -9.82 15.15
C ALA A 289 -2.46 -8.92 16.35
N LEU A 290 -1.71 -7.82 16.57
CA LEU A 290 -2.03 -6.86 17.62
C LEU A 290 -3.35 -6.12 17.37
N ILE A 291 -3.59 -5.68 16.13
CA ILE A 291 -4.81 -4.93 15.75
C ILE A 291 -6.09 -5.80 15.87
N GLU A 292 -5.97 -7.12 15.79
CA GLU A 292 -7.11 -8.02 16.06
C GLU A 292 -7.58 -8.01 17.54
N HIS A 293 -6.76 -7.50 18.46
CA HIS A 293 -7.11 -7.45 19.87
C HIS A 293 -7.99 -6.24 20.18
N PRO A 294 -9.11 -6.40 20.92
CA PRO A 294 -10.06 -5.30 21.20
C PRO A 294 -9.45 -4.06 21.86
N ALA A 295 -8.36 -4.22 22.59
CA ALA A 295 -7.65 -3.13 23.25
C ALA A 295 -6.78 -2.29 22.32
N VAL A 296 -6.59 -2.69 21.05
CA VAL A 296 -5.62 -2.05 20.13
C VAL A 296 -6.34 -1.35 18.99
N THR A 297 -6.11 -0.05 18.86
CA THR A 297 -6.59 0.74 17.70
C THR A 297 -5.56 0.77 16.57
N GLU A 298 -4.29 1.00 16.94
CA GLU A 298 -3.17 1.00 15.98
C GLU A 298 -1.93 0.37 16.64
N ALA A 299 -1.08 -0.23 15.83
CA ALA A 299 0.20 -0.77 16.26
C ALA A 299 1.29 -0.51 15.23
N ALA A 300 2.50 -0.24 15.70
CA ALA A 300 3.72 -0.21 14.91
C ALA A 300 4.76 -1.09 15.57
N VAL A 301 5.45 -1.92 14.79
CA VAL A 301 6.42 -2.88 15.30
C VAL A 301 7.79 -2.59 14.72
N VAL A 302 8.81 -2.63 15.59
CA VAL A 302 10.21 -2.41 15.22
C VAL A 302 11.14 -3.37 15.92
N GLY A 303 12.28 -3.67 15.29
CA GLY A 303 13.39 -4.33 15.94
C GLY A 303 14.16 -3.34 16.83
N VAL A 304 14.49 -3.75 18.04
CA VAL A 304 15.41 -3.02 18.91
C VAL A 304 16.57 -3.92 19.28
N PRO A 305 17.82 -3.38 19.35
CA PRO A 305 19.01 -4.17 19.62
C PRO A 305 18.90 -4.98 20.91
N ASP A 306 19.34 -6.22 20.86
CA ASP A 306 19.41 -7.14 22.00
C ASP A 306 20.73 -7.92 21.99
N LYS A 307 21.33 -8.13 23.16
CA LYS A 307 22.65 -8.74 23.30
C LYS A 307 22.69 -10.24 22.94
N GLU A 308 21.56 -10.94 23.16
CA GLU A 308 21.48 -12.39 22.97
C GLU A 308 20.82 -12.76 21.64
N ARG A 309 19.89 -11.91 21.16
CA ARG A 309 19.00 -12.21 20.04
C ARG A 309 19.28 -11.38 18.78
N THR A 310 20.30 -10.55 18.78
CA THR A 310 20.57 -9.52 17.79
C THR A 310 19.55 -8.39 17.89
N GLU A 311 18.26 -8.71 17.75
CA GLU A 311 17.12 -7.79 17.97
C GLU A 311 16.01 -8.51 18.73
N ILE A 312 15.19 -7.74 19.43
CA ILE A 312 13.90 -8.16 19.96
C ILE A 312 12.78 -7.34 19.35
N VAL A 313 11.61 -7.94 19.30
CA VAL A 313 10.40 -7.27 18.80
C VAL A 313 9.89 -6.30 19.84
N LYS A 314 9.79 -5.01 19.48
CA LYS A 314 9.13 -3.95 20.25
C LYS A 314 7.86 -3.54 19.53
N ALA A 315 6.73 -3.53 20.25
CA ALA A 315 5.46 -3.00 19.78
C ALA A 315 5.20 -1.61 20.37
N VAL A 316 4.86 -0.65 19.52
CA VAL A 316 4.33 0.67 19.91
C VAL A 316 2.84 0.65 19.62
N VAL A 317 2.00 0.83 20.63
CA VAL A 317 0.57 0.55 20.57
C VAL A 317 -0.25 1.76 20.97
N ILE A 318 -1.30 2.05 20.19
CA ILE A 318 -2.36 2.99 20.52
C ILE A 318 -3.56 2.20 21.00
N LEU A 319 -4.00 2.49 22.22
CA LEU A 319 -5.11 1.77 22.85
C LEU A 319 -6.47 2.27 22.36
N ALA A 320 -7.41 1.34 22.32
CA ALA A 320 -8.82 1.65 22.13
C ALA A 320 -9.38 2.35 23.37
N LYS A 321 -10.44 3.14 23.18
CA LYS A 321 -11.11 3.85 24.27
C LYS A 321 -11.63 2.87 25.33
N GLY A 322 -11.29 3.13 26.59
CA GLY A 322 -11.71 2.30 27.73
C GLY A 322 -10.68 1.27 28.20
N PHE A 323 -9.52 1.20 27.53
CA PHE A 323 -8.38 0.39 27.98
C PHE A 323 -7.28 1.28 28.55
N GLU A 324 -6.58 0.76 29.55
CA GLU A 324 -5.50 1.46 30.24
C GLU A 324 -4.15 0.74 30.00
N ALA A 325 -3.11 1.55 29.83
CA ALA A 325 -1.75 1.05 29.67
C ALA A 325 -1.24 0.44 30.99
N GLY A 326 -0.54 -0.70 30.89
CA GLY A 326 0.06 -1.33 32.05
C GLY A 326 0.65 -2.69 31.73
N ASP A 327 1.42 -3.24 32.69
CA ASP A 327 2.12 -4.51 32.52
C ASP A 327 1.16 -5.68 32.28
N ALA A 328 0.01 -5.68 32.94
CA ALA A 328 -0.99 -6.73 32.75
C ALA A 328 -1.54 -6.78 31.32
N LEU A 329 -1.82 -5.62 30.71
CA LEU A 329 -2.24 -5.55 29.30
C LEU A 329 -1.09 -5.92 28.36
N ALA A 330 0.15 -5.53 28.66
CA ALA A 330 1.31 -5.92 27.87
C ALA A 330 1.51 -7.45 27.86
N GLU A 331 1.35 -8.12 29.01
CA GLU A 331 1.40 -9.58 29.12
C GLU A 331 0.25 -10.26 28.36
N GLU A 332 -0.97 -9.71 28.43
CA GLU A 332 -2.13 -10.18 27.67
C GLU A 332 -1.88 -10.10 26.15
N LEU A 333 -1.45 -8.94 25.66
CA LEU A 333 -1.11 -8.72 24.25
C LEU A 333 0.03 -9.63 23.78
N GLN A 334 1.05 -9.81 24.61
CA GLN A 334 2.15 -10.73 24.35
C GLN A 334 1.65 -12.17 24.18
N ALA A 335 0.83 -12.65 25.10
CA ALA A 335 0.26 -14.00 25.05
C ALA A 335 -0.66 -14.16 23.83
N TYR A 336 -1.44 -13.13 23.50
CA TYR A 336 -2.31 -13.11 22.34
C TYR A 336 -1.53 -13.27 21.03
N VAL A 337 -0.52 -12.43 20.80
CA VAL A 337 0.33 -12.50 19.59
C VAL A 337 1.06 -13.84 19.51
N LYS A 338 1.61 -14.33 20.63
CA LYS A 338 2.31 -15.62 20.68
C LYS A 338 1.41 -16.78 20.27
N LYS A 339 0.13 -16.75 20.64
CA LYS A 339 -0.87 -17.75 20.27
C LYS A 339 -1.26 -17.66 18.79
N ARG A 340 -1.31 -16.44 18.24
CA ARG A 340 -1.74 -16.18 16.85
C ARG A 340 -0.67 -16.45 15.81
N LEU A 341 0.58 -16.11 16.11
CA LEU A 341 1.70 -16.23 15.17
C LEU A 341 2.63 -17.39 15.55
N SER A 342 3.56 -17.14 16.46
CA SER A 342 4.55 -18.12 16.86
C SER A 342 5.32 -17.72 18.11
N ALA A 343 6.05 -18.70 18.69
CA ALA A 343 6.84 -18.51 19.90
C ALA A 343 8.07 -17.58 19.74
N HIS A 344 8.40 -17.15 18.53
CA HIS A 344 9.52 -16.24 18.25
C HIS A 344 9.10 -14.87 17.75
N ALA A 345 7.88 -14.72 17.21
CA ALA A 345 7.40 -13.48 16.59
C ALA A 345 6.65 -12.52 17.52
N TYR A 346 6.51 -12.81 18.82
CA TYR A 346 5.76 -11.95 19.73
C TYR A 346 6.60 -10.78 20.27
N PRO A 347 5.96 -9.61 20.56
CA PRO A 347 6.65 -8.48 21.16
C PRO A 347 7.16 -8.79 22.57
N ARG A 348 8.40 -8.40 22.86
CA ARG A 348 9.00 -8.51 24.20
C ARG A 348 8.97 -7.20 24.96
N VAL A 349 8.78 -6.11 24.24
CA VAL A 349 8.68 -4.75 24.79
C VAL A 349 7.45 -4.09 24.20
N PHE A 350 6.65 -3.46 25.08
CA PHE A 350 5.51 -2.64 24.70
C PHE A 350 5.76 -1.17 25.08
N ASP A 351 5.31 -0.26 24.21
CA ASP A 351 5.36 1.18 24.39
C ASP A 351 3.98 1.72 24.02
N PHE A 352 3.21 2.16 25.03
CA PHE A 352 1.87 2.67 24.83
C PHE A 352 1.93 4.18 24.59
N ARG A 353 1.31 4.63 23.49
CA ARG A 353 1.31 6.05 23.08
C ARG A 353 -0.07 6.53 22.67
N GLU A 354 -0.22 7.84 22.57
CA GLU A 354 -1.45 8.47 22.06
C GLU A 354 -1.44 8.55 20.53
N GLU A 355 -0.26 8.62 19.89
CA GLU A 355 -0.12 8.68 18.44
C GLU A 355 1.14 7.97 17.93
N LEU A 356 1.11 7.55 16.66
CA LEU A 356 2.27 7.04 15.93
C LEU A 356 2.82 8.12 14.99
N PRO A 357 4.16 8.22 14.84
CA PRO A 357 4.75 9.13 13.86
C PRO A 357 4.40 8.66 12.43
N LYS A 358 3.76 9.55 11.67
CA LYS A 358 3.33 9.27 10.31
C LYS A 358 3.85 10.31 9.33
N THR A 359 4.02 9.90 8.07
CA THR A 359 4.23 10.83 6.96
C THR A 359 2.92 11.58 6.66
N PRO A 360 2.95 12.68 5.88
CA PRO A 360 1.74 13.34 5.43
C PRO A 360 0.77 12.42 4.65
N SER A 361 1.28 11.33 4.07
CA SER A 361 0.48 10.29 3.39
C SER A 361 -0.07 9.20 4.33
N GLY A 362 0.13 9.31 5.66
CA GLY A 362 -0.36 8.37 6.65
C GLY A 362 0.57 7.18 6.96
N LYS A 363 1.70 7.04 6.26
CA LYS A 363 2.62 5.90 6.46
C LYS A 363 3.42 6.05 7.76
N ILE A 364 3.52 4.97 8.53
CA ILE A 364 4.28 4.93 9.79
C ILE A 364 5.77 5.13 9.54
N GLN A 365 6.38 6.05 10.27
CA GLN A 365 7.82 6.36 10.22
C GLN A 365 8.59 5.52 11.25
N ARG A 366 8.79 4.23 10.96
CA ARG A 366 9.44 3.28 11.89
C ARG A 366 10.86 3.68 12.30
N PHE A 367 11.57 4.41 11.45
CA PHE A 367 12.92 4.89 11.79
C PHE A 367 12.92 5.81 13.02
N LEU A 368 11.88 6.65 13.21
CA LEU A 368 11.74 7.48 14.42
C LEU A 368 11.46 6.63 15.66
N LEU A 369 10.72 5.54 15.52
CA LEU A 369 10.44 4.61 16.62
C LEU A 369 11.71 3.85 17.05
N ARG A 370 12.60 3.52 16.10
CA ARG A 370 13.89 2.90 16.37
C ARG A 370 14.89 3.86 17.03
N GLN A 371 14.93 5.12 16.64
CA GLN A 371 15.80 6.13 17.26
C GLN A 371 15.48 6.35 18.73
N ASN A 372 14.21 6.46 19.07
CA ASN A 372 13.76 6.64 20.45
C ASN A 372 13.95 5.39 21.34
N ALA A 373 14.29 4.25 20.76
CA ALA A 373 14.57 3.03 21.50
C ALA A 373 16.07 2.83 21.81
N ARG A 374 16.93 3.68 21.26
CA ARG A 374 18.39 3.68 21.49
C ARG A 374 18.83 4.72 22.54
N SER A 375 17.94 5.60 22.96
CA SER A 375 18.09 6.57 24.05
C SER A 375 17.52 6.00 25.36
#